data_c2fb3f713080e5b21d126d6c9c8c19a4
#
_entry.id   c2fb3f713080e5b21d126d6c9c8c19a4
#
_cell.length_a   1.000
_cell.length_b   1.000
_cell.length_c   1.000
_cell.angle_alpha   90.00
_cell.angle_beta   90.00
_cell.angle_gamma   90.00
#
_symmetry.space_group_name_H-M   'P 1'
#
loop_
_entity.id
_entity.type
_entity.pdbx_description
1 polymer ?
#
loop_
_entity_poly.entity_id
_entity_poly.type
_entity_poly.pdbx_seq_one_letter_code
_entity_poly.pdbx_strand_id
1 'polypeptide(L)'
;KSIRVVDSRMTAGGLFMLVRRARELIDAGGTLNDIADKLETEKDRVHTYFSVRDLTPLRRSGRLGLVRQSVGTILNQRPILKIHDGAVVYYEVSRGLNEQLRKLAARVPENAEEIVVEYITEAQAANRLAEMLEKKCGANVQLRKVGPVLGIHLGFDVIGTSWKDAAEQ
;
A
#
# COMPACT_ATOMS: atom_id res chain seq x y z
N LYS A 1 -21.03 -0.95 -26.38
CA LYS A 1 -20.64 -0.35 -25.09
C LYS A 1 -19.15 -0.04 -25.16
N SER A 2 -18.77 1.18 -24.81
CA SER A 2 -17.35 1.57 -24.74
C SER A 2 -16.72 1.09 -23.44
N ILE A 3 -15.46 0.64 -23.50
CA ILE A 3 -14.68 0.19 -22.36
C ILE A 3 -13.32 0.88 -22.41
N ARG A 4 -12.84 1.36 -21.28
CA ARG A 4 -11.48 1.84 -21.05
C ARG A 4 -10.83 1.00 -19.97
N VAL A 5 -9.59 0.60 -20.16
CA VAL A 5 -8.80 -0.14 -19.19
C VAL A 5 -7.71 0.78 -18.66
N VAL A 6 -7.63 0.90 -17.33
CA VAL A 6 -6.59 1.66 -16.64
C VAL A 6 -5.75 0.67 -15.85
N ASP A 7 -4.46 0.57 -16.16
CA ASP A 7 -3.53 -0.19 -15.32
C ASP A 7 -3.14 0.63 -14.10
N SER A 8 -3.70 0.27 -12.95
CA SER A 8 -3.42 0.96 -11.69
C SER A 8 -2.00 0.81 -11.20
N ARG A 9 -1.30 -0.23 -11.62
CA ARG A 9 0.00 -0.69 -11.07
C ARG A 9 0.00 -0.87 -9.54
N MET A 10 -1.20 -0.96 -8.94
CA MET A 10 -1.41 -1.01 -7.48
C MET A 10 -2.26 -2.20 -7.07
N THR A 11 -2.20 -2.52 -5.79
CA THR A 11 -3.08 -3.46 -5.11
C THR A 11 -3.53 -2.87 -3.78
N ALA A 12 -4.40 -3.58 -3.07
CA ALA A 12 -4.85 -3.24 -1.71
C ALA A 12 -5.30 -1.77 -1.58
N GLY A 13 -4.76 -0.99 -0.65
CA GLY A 13 -5.16 0.40 -0.41
C GLY A 13 -4.87 1.33 -1.57
N GLY A 14 -3.77 1.15 -2.27
CA GLY A 14 -3.50 1.94 -3.46
C GLY A 14 -4.55 1.74 -4.56
N LEU A 15 -4.92 0.49 -4.83
CA LEU A 15 -6.01 0.19 -5.76
C LEU A 15 -7.36 0.72 -5.24
N PHE A 16 -7.62 0.56 -3.95
CA PHE A 16 -8.84 1.08 -3.33
C PHE A 16 -9.00 2.59 -3.53
N MET A 17 -7.93 3.37 -3.31
CA MET A 17 -7.95 4.82 -3.53
C MET A 17 -8.32 5.18 -4.97
N LEU A 18 -7.73 4.50 -5.95
CA LEU A 18 -8.03 4.74 -7.36
C LEU A 18 -9.47 4.34 -7.74
N VAL A 19 -9.97 3.22 -7.22
CA VAL A 19 -11.37 2.80 -7.45
C VAL A 19 -12.35 3.79 -6.81
N ARG A 20 -12.07 4.26 -5.60
CA ARG A 20 -12.88 5.29 -4.94
C ARG A 20 -12.86 6.59 -5.74
N ARG A 21 -11.68 6.99 -6.21
CA ARG A 21 -11.53 8.18 -7.06
C ARG A 21 -12.32 8.08 -8.36
N ALA A 22 -12.29 6.91 -9.01
CA ALA A 22 -13.13 6.65 -10.18
C ALA A 22 -14.62 6.85 -9.86
N ARG A 23 -15.08 6.35 -8.72
CA ARG A 23 -16.47 6.51 -8.28
C ARG A 23 -16.83 7.98 -8.05
N GLU A 24 -15.99 8.74 -7.38
CA GLU A 24 -16.19 10.18 -7.17
C GLU A 24 -16.32 10.94 -8.50
N LEU A 25 -15.48 10.61 -9.49
CA LEU A 25 -15.53 11.23 -10.81
C LEU A 25 -16.80 10.84 -11.59
N ILE A 26 -17.29 9.60 -11.44
CA ILE A 26 -18.58 9.16 -12.00
C ILE A 26 -19.73 9.97 -11.39
N ASP A 27 -19.75 10.08 -10.06
CA ASP A 27 -20.80 10.79 -9.33
C ASP A 27 -20.81 12.30 -9.65
N ALA A 28 -19.64 12.84 -10.00
CA ALA A 28 -19.50 14.22 -10.51
C ALA A 28 -19.90 14.39 -12.00
N GLY A 29 -20.37 13.32 -12.68
CA GLY A 29 -20.82 13.38 -14.08
C GLY A 29 -19.69 13.33 -15.12
N GLY A 30 -18.48 12.89 -14.73
CA GLY A 30 -17.36 12.76 -15.65
C GLY A 30 -17.63 11.74 -16.78
N THR A 31 -17.09 12.00 -17.97
CA THR A 31 -17.17 11.03 -19.08
C THR A 31 -16.19 9.87 -18.88
N LEU A 32 -16.43 8.75 -19.56
CA LEU A 32 -15.56 7.57 -19.51
C LEU A 32 -14.08 7.92 -19.83
N ASN A 33 -13.85 8.79 -20.80
CA ASN A 33 -12.50 9.19 -21.19
C ASN A 33 -11.86 10.11 -20.16
N ASP A 34 -12.57 11.13 -19.69
CA ASP A 34 -12.07 12.05 -18.66
C ASP A 34 -11.69 11.32 -17.37
N ILE A 35 -12.50 10.33 -16.97
CA ILE A 35 -12.23 9.51 -15.78
C ILE A 35 -10.97 8.67 -15.98
N ALA A 36 -10.86 7.98 -17.12
CA ALA A 36 -9.70 7.16 -17.40
C ALA A 36 -8.41 8.00 -17.44
N ASP A 37 -8.43 9.13 -18.11
CA ASP A 37 -7.28 10.01 -18.27
C ASP A 37 -6.85 10.63 -16.93
N LYS A 38 -7.80 11.00 -16.06
CA LYS A 38 -7.51 11.45 -14.69
C LYS A 38 -6.89 10.35 -13.84
N LEU A 39 -7.39 9.12 -13.93
CA LEU A 39 -6.83 8.00 -13.16
C LEU A 39 -5.42 7.63 -13.64
N GLU A 40 -5.15 7.72 -14.95
CA GLU A 40 -3.79 7.52 -15.50
C GLU A 40 -2.79 8.54 -14.94
N THR A 41 -3.22 9.78 -14.70
CA THR A 41 -2.38 10.83 -14.10
C THR A 41 -2.26 10.67 -12.58
N GLU A 42 -3.37 10.37 -11.89
CA GLU A 42 -3.41 10.33 -10.43
C GLU A 42 -2.72 9.08 -9.85
N LYS A 43 -2.63 7.96 -10.59
CA LYS A 43 -2.02 6.72 -10.10
C LYS A 43 -0.56 6.86 -9.71
N ASP A 44 0.19 7.75 -10.35
CA ASP A 44 1.62 7.94 -10.08
C ASP A 44 1.88 8.69 -8.75
N ARG A 45 0.82 9.30 -8.17
CA ARG A 45 0.83 9.92 -6.84
C ARG A 45 0.45 8.94 -5.72
N VAL A 46 0.09 7.71 -6.06
CA VAL A 46 -0.32 6.69 -5.08
C VAL A 46 0.84 5.77 -4.76
N HIS A 47 1.10 5.60 -3.48
CA HIS A 47 2.21 4.79 -2.97
C HIS A 47 1.70 3.72 -2.02
N THR A 48 2.38 2.58 -2.02
CA THR A 48 2.09 1.47 -1.10
C THR A 48 3.38 0.87 -0.58
N TYR A 49 3.52 0.85 0.75
CA TYR A 49 4.58 0.17 1.48
C TYR A 49 3.96 -0.82 2.46
N PHE A 50 4.54 -1.99 2.56
CA PHE A 50 4.04 -3.02 3.46
C PHE A 50 5.19 -3.86 4.01
N SER A 51 4.94 -4.51 5.12
CA SER A 51 5.87 -5.43 5.75
C SER A 51 5.21 -6.77 5.95
N VAL A 52 5.99 -7.81 5.77
CA VAL A 52 5.59 -9.20 5.96
C VAL A 52 6.48 -9.86 7.02
N ARG A 53 6.05 -10.98 7.56
CA ARG A 53 6.86 -11.73 8.52
C ARG A 53 8.07 -12.38 7.85
N ASP A 54 7.86 -12.95 6.67
CA ASP A 54 8.92 -13.54 5.85
C ASP A 54 8.55 -13.48 4.35
N LEU A 55 9.53 -13.75 3.50
CA LEU A 55 9.35 -13.67 2.04
C LEU A 55 8.91 -15.00 1.41
N THR A 56 8.73 -16.06 2.18
CA THR A 56 8.41 -17.39 1.67
C THR A 56 7.10 -17.45 0.87
N PRO A 57 5.99 -16.83 1.33
CA PRO A 57 4.74 -16.80 0.54
C PRO A 57 4.92 -16.09 -0.81
N LEU A 58 5.61 -14.93 -0.82
CA LEU A 58 5.91 -14.18 -2.05
C LEU A 58 6.77 -15.00 -3.02
N ARG A 59 7.77 -15.71 -2.51
CA ARG A 59 8.63 -16.59 -3.31
C ARG A 59 7.84 -17.73 -3.93
N ARG A 60 7.02 -18.44 -3.12
CA ARG A 60 6.20 -19.57 -3.59
C ARG A 60 5.16 -19.15 -4.62
N SER A 61 4.61 -17.97 -4.49
CA SER A 61 3.60 -17.44 -5.42
C SER A 61 4.20 -16.76 -6.66
N GLY A 62 5.54 -16.66 -6.77
CA GLY A 62 6.22 -16.03 -7.90
C GLY A 62 6.07 -14.51 -7.96
N ARG A 63 5.66 -13.85 -6.86
CA ARG A 63 5.48 -12.38 -6.78
C ARG A 63 6.66 -11.65 -6.14
N LEU A 64 7.77 -12.37 -5.91
CA LEU A 64 8.96 -11.77 -5.28
C LEU A 64 9.69 -10.76 -6.18
N GLY A 65 9.34 -10.68 -7.47
CA GLY A 65 9.86 -9.70 -8.42
C GLY A 65 11.39 -9.60 -8.42
N LEU A 66 11.89 -8.36 -8.38
CA LEU A 66 13.33 -8.04 -8.30
C LEU A 66 13.91 -8.12 -6.87
N VAL A 67 13.18 -8.72 -5.91
CA VAL A 67 13.71 -8.90 -4.55
C VAL A 67 14.87 -9.90 -4.62
N ARG A 68 16.09 -9.38 -4.51
CA ARG A 68 17.29 -10.20 -4.49
C ARG A 68 17.19 -11.27 -3.41
N GLN A 69 17.62 -12.50 -3.73
CA GLN A 69 17.59 -13.71 -2.88
C GLN A 69 18.36 -13.57 -1.54
N SER A 70 18.94 -12.42 -1.26
CA SER A 70 19.90 -12.19 -0.17
C SER A 70 19.27 -11.90 1.20
N VAL A 71 17.95 -11.83 1.32
CA VAL A 71 17.31 -11.70 2.64
C VAL A 71 17.12 -13.11 3.19
N GLY A 72 18.17 -13.66 3.76
CA GLY A 72 18.10 -14.91 4.54
C GLY A 72 17.12 -14.74 5.69
N THR A 73 16.51 -15.83 6.13
CA THR A 73 15.66 -15.85 7.32
C THR A 73 16.51 -15.54 8.55
N ILE A 74 16.68 -14.26 8.87
CA ILE A 74 17.33 -13.85 10.11
C ILE A 74 16.23 -13.67 11.15
N LEU A 75 16.40 -14.35 12.27
CA LEU A 75 15.46 -14.31 13.39
C LEU A 75 15.09 -12.87 13.75
N ASN A 76 13.79 -12.59 13.84
CA ASN A 76 13.24 -11.29 14.24
C ASN A 76 13.41 -10.14 13.22
N GLN A 77 13.75 -10.42 11.97
CA GLN A 77 13.73 -9.44 10.89
C GLN A 77 12.37 -9.43 10.17
N ARG A 78 11.88 -8.23 9.87
CA ARG A 78 10.64 -8.00 9.13
C ARG A 78 10.96 -7.16 7.89
N PRO A 79 10.98 -7.75 6.69
CA PRO A 79 11.22 -7.02 5.46
C PRO A 79 10.10 -6.01 5.20
N ILE A 80 10.50 -4.82 4.78
CA ILE A 80 9.61 -3.79 4.25
C ILE A 80 9.76 -3.76 2.74
N LEU A 81 8.66 -3.83 2.07
CA LEU A 81 8.51 -3.89 0.63
C LEU A 81 7.70 -2.70 0.15
N LYS A 82 7.83 -2.36 -1.12
CA LYS A 82 6.97 -1.35 -1.77
C LYS A 82 6.45 -1.88 -3.10
N ILE A 83 5.36 -1.30 -3.55
CA ILE A 83 4.93 -1.42 -4.94
C ILE A 83 5.64 -0.33 -5.74
N HIS A 84 6.27 -0.73 -6.84
CA HIS A 84 6.92 0.18 -7.78
C HIS A 84 6.71 -0.35 -9.20
N ASP A 85 6.09 0.43 -10.04
CA ASP A 85 5.70 0.07 -11.41
C ASP A 85 4.97 -1.28 -11.50
N GLY A 86 4.00 -1.50 -10.62
CA GLY A 86 3.23 -2.74 -10.56
C GLY A 86 3.96 -3.95 -9.99
N ALA A 87 5.22 -3.82 -9.60
CA ALA A 87 6.04 -4.89 -9.06
C ALA A 87 6.27 -4.72 -7.56
N VAL A 88 6.41 -5.86 -6.86
CA VAL A 88 6.87 -5.87 -5.47
C VAL A 88 8.38 -5.75 -5.44
N VAL A 89 8.89 -4.72 -4.78
CA VAL A 89 10.33 -4.48 -4.62
C VAL A 89 10.71 -4.46 -3.14
N TYR A 90 11.86 -5.02 -2.82
CA TYR A 90 12.46 -4.88 -1.50
C TYR A 90 12.87 -3.43 -1.26
N TYR A 91 12.58 -2.94 -0.08
CA TYR A 91 12.96 -1.59 0.29
C TYR A 91 13.98 -1.57 1.43
N GLU A 92 13.63 -2.10 2.60
CA GLU A 92 14.51 -2.18 3.76
C GLU A 92 14.07 -3.30 4.71
N VAL A 93 14.76 -3.47 5.81
CA VAL A 93 14.40 -4.41 6.87
C VAL A 93 14.22 -3.69 8.19
N SER A 94 13.31 -4.17 9.04
CA SER A 94 13.13 -3.73 10.42
C SER A 94 13.37 -4.88 11.39
N ARG A 95 13.74 -4.55 12.62
CA ARG A 95 13.92 -5.49 13.73
C ARG A 95 12.80 -5.30 14.74
N GLY A 96 11.90 -6.30 14.79
CA GLY A 96 10.74 -6.25 15.67
C GLY A 96 9.66 -5.25 15.24
N LEU A 97 8.54 -5.30 15.97
CA LEU A 97 7.32 -4.57 15.61
C LEU A 97 7.49 -3.04 15.71
N ASN A 98 8.12 -2.54 16.76
CA ASN A 98 8.20 -1.10 16.99
C ASN A 98 9.00 -0.37 15.90
N GLU A 99 10.11 -0.96 15.45
CA GLU A 99 10.89 -0.41 14.35
C GLU A 99 10.13 -0.50 13.03
N GLN A 100 9.42 -1.61 12.80
CA GLN A 100 8.56 -1.81 11.63
C GLN A 100 7.53 -0.68 11.50
N LEU A 101 6.78 -0.39 12.58
CA LEU A 101 5.77 0.66 12.55
C LEU A 101 6.40 2.05 12.33
N ARG A 102 7.51 2.35 13.01
CA ARG A 102 8.21 3.62 12.81
C ARG A 102 8.70 3.81 11.38
N LYS A 103 9.25 2.77 10.77
CA LYS A 103 9.75 2.81 9.39
C LYS A 103 8.61 2.97 8.38
N LEU A 104 7.50 2.27 8.55
CA LEU A 104 6.31 2.45 7.72
C LEU A 104 5.76 3.87 7.86
N ALA A 105 5.60 4.37 9.07
CA ALA A 105 5.13 5.74 9.31
C ALA A 105 6.07 6.81 8.74
N ALA A 106 7.38 6.56 8.76
CA ALA A 106 8.37 7.48 8.21
C ALA A 106 8.27 7.65 6.68
N ARG A 107 7.68 6.70 5.97
CA ARG A 107 7.51 6.77 4.50
C ARG A 107 6.39 7.72 4.07
N VAL A 108 5.34 7.84 4.86
CA VAL A 108 4.20 8.71 4.54
C VAL A 108 4.61 10.17 4.75
N PRO A 109 4.50 11.05 3.76
CA PRO A 109 4.79 12.48 3.94
C PRO A 109 3.75 13.15 4.86
N GLU A 110 4.12 14.23 5.52
CA GLU A 110 3.24 14.94 6.46
C GLU A 110 2.01 15.54 5.78
N ASN A 111 2.16 15.92 4.51
CA ASN A 111 1.10 16.50 3.69
C ASN A 111 0.36 15.48 2.81
N ALA A 112 0.41 14.19 3.11
CA ALA A 112 -0.37 13.19 2.37
C ALA A 112 -1.86 13.53 2.39
N GLU A 113 -2.52 13.49 1.20
CA GLU A 113 -3.95 13.81 1.08
C GLU A 113 -4.85 12.72 1.65
N GLU A 114 -4.46 11.48 1.49
CA GLU A 114 -5.21 10.31 1.88
C GLU A 114 -4.27 9.23 2.40
N ILE A 115 -4.66 8.57 3.50
CA ILE A 115 -3.84 7.53 4.10
C ILE A 115 -4.74 6.34 4.44
N VAL A 116 -4.30 5.14 4.04
CA VAL A 116 -4.93 3.87 4.39
C VAL A 116 -3.89 2.99 5.08
N VAL A 117 -4.19 2.49 6.26
CA VAL A 117 -3.42 1.45 6.92
C VAL A 117 -4.09 0.10 6.69
N GLU A 118 -3.32 -0.88 6.31
CA GLU A 118 -3.78 -2.18 5.85
C GLU A 118 -3.20 -3.30 6.71
N TYR A 119 -4.00 -4.32 6.99
CA TYR A 119 -3.56 -5.47 7.77
C TYR A 119 -4.37 -6.72 7.41
N ILE A 120 -3.88 -7.89 7.81
CA ILE A 120 -4.65 -9.14 7.74
C ILE A 120 -5.03 -9.63 9.14
N THR A 121 -4.05 -9.94 9.99
CA THR A 121 -4.30 -10.42 11.37
C THR A 121 -3.84 -9.43 12.45
N GLU A 122 -2.91 -8.56 12.14
CA GLU A 122 -2.22 -7.66 13.07
C GLU A 122 -3.03 -6.37 13.38
N ALA A 123 -4.32 -6.51 13.73
CA ALA A 123 -5.21 -5.36 13.96
C ALA A 123 -4.68 -4.37 15.01
N GLN A 124 -4.09 -4.88 16.11
CA GLN A 124 -3.54 -4.03 17.17
C GLN A 124 -2.33 -3.21 16.69
N ALA A 125 -1.46 -3.82 15.90
CA ALA A 125 -0.32 -3.13 15.30
C ALA A 125 -0.80 -2.11 14.24
N ALA A 126 -1.84 -2.42 13.47
CA ALA A 126 -2.44 -1.52 12.51
C ALA A 126 -3.06 -0.29 13.16
N ASN A 127 -3.78 -0.45 14.28
CA ASN A 127 -4.30 0.69 15.06
C ASN A 127 -3.16 1.60 15.52
N ARG A 128 -2.09 1.04 16.08
CA ARG A 128 -0.91 1.83 16.50
C ARG A 128 -0.26 2.58 15.34
N LEU A 129 -0.16 1.96 14.16
CA LEU A 129 0.37 2.63 12.96
C LEU A 129 -0.55 3.77 12.53
N ALA A 130 -1.87 3.57 12.56
CA ALA A 130 -2.85 4.61 12.23
C ALA A 130 -2.72 5.81 13.18
N GLU A 131 -2.70 5.59 14.50
CA GLU A 131 -2.49 6.63 15.50
C GLU A 131 -1.20 7.44 15.28
N MET A 132 -0.10 6.75 14.92
CA MET A 132 1.17 7.41 14.60
C MET A 132 1.05 8.30 13.37
N LEU A 133 0.33 7.86 12.34
CA LEU A 133 0.12 8.61 11.10
C LEU A 133 -0.86 9.76 11.28
N GLU A 134 -1.95 9.57 12.02
CA GLU A 134 -2.89 10.65 12.39
C GLU A 134 -2.17 11.79 13.13
N LYS A 135 -1.33 11.41 14.11
CA LYS A 135 -0.53 12.40 14.85
C LYS A 135 0.49 13.12 13.97
N LYS A 136 1.09 12.40 13.00
CA LYS A 136 2.11 12.97 12.09
C LYS A 136 1.52 13.89 11.05
N CYS A 137 0.44 13.45 10.40
CA CYS A 137 -0.11 14.10 9.20
C CYS A 137 -1.31 15.02 9.51
N GLY A 138 -1.89 14.93 10.71
CA GLY A 138 -3.11 15.66 11.05
C GLY A 138 -4.34 15.25 10.22
N ALA A 139 -4.26 14.09 9.54
CA ALA A 139 -5.27 13.58 8.62
C ALA A 139 -5.96 12.34 9.19
N ASN A 140 -7.19 12.10 8.78
CA ASN A 140 -7.90 10.86 9.13
C ASN A 140 -7.29 9.67 8.38
N VAL A 141 -6.93 8.62 9.13
CA VAL A 141 -6.35 7.39 8.59
C VAL A 141 -7.40 6.30 8.53
N GLN A 142 -7.64 5.76 7.36
CA GLN A 142 -8.56 4.64 7.17
C GLN A 142 -7.88 3.30 7.49
N LEU A 143 -8.49 2.51 8.36
CA LEU A 143 -8.06 1.14 8.64
C LEU A 143 -8.82 0.15 7.76
N ARG A 144 -8.10 -0.72 7.05
CA ARG A 144 -8.70 -1.72 6.18
C ARG A 144 -8.09 -3.10 6.37
N LYS A 145 -8.97 -4.08 6.57
CA LYS A 145 -8.58 -5.49 6.55
C LYS A 145 -8.47 -5.96 5.09
N VAL A 146 -7.31 -6.49 4.71
CA VAL A 146 -7.07 -7.00 3.36
C VAL A 146 -7.68 -8.38 3.19
N GLY A 147 -8.14 -8.67 1.97
CA GLY A 147 -8.79 -9.92 1.65
C GLY A 147 -7.85 -11.13 1.55
N PRO A 148 -8.41 -12.35 1.53
CA PRO A 148 -7.64 -13.60 1.58
C PRO A 148 -6.72 -13.81 0.37
N VAL A 149 -7.05 -13.23 -0.77
CA VAL A 149 -6.20 -13.33 -1.99
C VAL A 149 -4.79 -12.80 -1.71
N LEU A 150 -4.67 -11.64 -1.06
CA LEU A 150 -3.37 -11.12 -0.67
C LEU A 150 -2.70 -11.97 0.42
N GLY A 151 -3.49 -12.54 1.33
CA GLY A 151 -2.98 -13.46 2.35
C GLY A 151 -2.28 -14.69 1.79
N ILE A 152 -2.76 -15.24 0.69
CA ILE A 152 -2.12 -16.37 -0.01
C ILE A 152 -0.73 -16.00 -0.52
N HIS A 153 -0.56 -14.76 -1.02
CA HIS A 153 0.69 -14.28 -1.58
C HIS A 153 1.67 -13.71 -0.56
N LEU A 154 1.16 -13.07 0.49
CA LEU A 154 1.96 -12.30 1.46
C LEU A 154 2.12 -13.03 2.81
N GLY A 155 1.29 -14.03 3.08
CA GLY A 155 1.12 -14.57 4.43
C GLY A 155 0.13 -13.75 5.24
N PHE A 156 -0.11 -14.14 6.49
CA PHE A 156 -1.14 -13.52 7.33
C PHE A 156 -0.62 -12.34 8.17
N ASP A 157 0.66 -12.33 8.50
CA ASP A 157 1.30 -11.29 9.31
C ASP A 157 1.73 -10.11 8.43
N VAL A 158 0.74 -9.43 7.85
CA VAL A 158 0.94 -8.29 6.95
C VAL A 158 0.42 -7.03 7.61
N ILE A 159 1.23 -5.98 7.54
CA ILE A 159 0.85 -4.62 7.86
C ILE A 159 1.43 -3.68 6.81
N GLY A 160 0.66 -2.72 6.34
CA GLY A 160 1.08 -1.78 5.31
C GLY A 160 0.42 -0.43 5.45
N THR A 161 0.89 0.49 4.66
CA THR A 161 0.27 1.79 4.46
C THR A 161 0.31 2.16 3.00
N SER A 162 -0.81 2.68 2.51
CA SER A 162 -0.93 3.33 1.22
C SER A 162 -1.28 4.79 1.44
N TRP A 163 -0.77 5.66 0.60
CA TRP A 163 -1.12 7.07 0.65
C TRP A 163 -1.14 7.68 -0.74
N LYS A 164 -1.77 8.83 -0.86
CA LYS A 164 -1.74 9.67 -2.03
C LYS A 164 -1.01 10.97 -1.68
N ASP A 165 -0.03 11.33 -2.49
CA ASP A 165 0.68 12.60 -2.34
C ASP A 165 -0.26 13.79 -2.59
N ALA A 166 0.00 14.90 -1.91
CA ALA A 166 -0.68 16.15 -2.18
C ALA A 166 -0.48 16.59 -3.65
N ALA A 167 -1.48 17.26 -4.23
CA ALA A 167 -1.32 17.87 -5.54
C ALA A 167 -0.20 18.91 -5.47
N GLU A 168 0.67 18.93 -6.48
CA GLU A 168 1.60 20.06 -6.66
C GLU A 168 0.75 21.33 -6.87
N GLN A 169 1.01 22.34 -6.05
CA GLN A 169 0.37 23.65 -6.15
C GLN A 169 0.94 24.45 -7.30
#